data_dea117fba655d77620b425423e08e37b
#
_entry.id   dea117fba655d77620b425423e08e37b
#
_cell.length_a   1.000
_cell.length_b   1.000
_cell.length_c   1.000
_cell.angle_alpha   90.00
_cell.angle_beta   90.00
_cell.angle_gamma   90.00
#
_symmetry.space_group_name_H-M   'P 1'
#
loop_
_entity.id
_entity.type
_entity.pdbx_description
1 polymer ?
#
loop_
_entity_poly.entity_id
_entity_poly.type
_entity_poly.pdbx_seq_one_letter_code
_entity_poly.pdbx_strand_id
1 'polypeptide(L)'
;ARILPIYEGTNGIQALDFVGRKCLRDGGEGLRELLSEMTDTAESSLSDSTQVNSLVEALGNAVAQCQDGLAHVLAHPEKSQHLAYNFMMLFGNSVAYWLMVKLAISAQKHIESGDQNRFYSQKIVTTDFFASQLLNRNASYLGGMLGGIESFETFSTEDFYRS
;
A
#
# COMPACT_ATOMS: atom_id res chain seq x y z
N ALA A 1 -16.01 16.96 -5.95
CA ALA A 1 -14.90 16.59 -5.04
C ALA A 1 -14.81 17.42 -3.74
N ARG A 2 -15.86 18.20 -3.37
CA ARG A 2 -15.89 18.95 -2.08
C ARG A 2 -16.23 18.06 -0.88
N ILE A 3 -16.63 16.83 -1.10
CA ILE A 3 -17.05 15.92 -0.03
C ILE A 3 -15.83 15.28 0.69
N LEU A 4 -14.70 15.14 0.01
CA LEU A 4 -13.51 14.51 0.58
C LEU A 4 -12.99 15.17 1.87
N PRO A 5 -12.94 16.52 2.00
CA PRO A 5 -12.55 17.14 3.27
C PRO A 5 -13.61 17.00 4.38
N ILE A 6 -14.87 16.73 4.03
CA ILE A 6 -15.98 16.59 5.00
C ILE A 6 -16.01 15.20 5.61
N TYR A 7 -15.48 14.19 4.91
CA TYR A 7 -15.36 12.80 5.38
C TYR A 7 -14.08 12.52 6.17
N GLU A 8 -13.36 13.52 6.56
CA GLU A 8 -12.25 13.39 7.52
C GLU A 8 -12.79 12.85 8.85
N GLY A 9 -12.23 11.73 9.33
CA GLY A 9 -12.70 11.02 10.53
C GLY A 9 -13.26 9.64 10.24
N THR A 10 -13.67 9.33 9.00
CA THR A 10 -14.05 7.96 8.63
C THR A 10 -12.83 7.07 8.38
N ASN A 11 -11.65 7.64 8.11
CA ASN A 11 -10.42 6.90 7.85
C ASN A 11 -10.05 5.95 9.01
N GLY A 12 -10.18 6.40 10.26
CA GLY A 12 -9.95 5.56 11.44
C GLY A 12 -10.90 4.37 11.50
N ILE A 13 -12.20 4.59 11.26
CA ILE A 13 -13.21 3.53 11.25
C ILE A 13 -12.95 2.54 10.12
N GLN A 14 -12.59 3.03 8.92
CA GLN A 14 -12.25 2.18 7.79
C GLN A 14 -10.98 1.36 8.05
N ALA A 15 -9.99 1.95 8.70
CA ALA A 15 -8.77 1.26 9.07
C ALA A 15 -9.03 0.14 10.09
N LEU A 16 -9.84 0.40 11.11
CA LEU A 16 -10.25 -0.61 12.09
C LEU A 16 -11.06 -1.74 11.45
N ASP A 17 -11.96 -1.43 10.52
CA ASP A 17 -12.72 -2.42 9.77
C ASP A 17 -11.80 -3.26 8.88
N PHE A 18 -10.85 -2.63 8.19
CA PHE A 18 -9.88 -3.32 7.35
C PHE A 18 -9.04 -4.33 8.14
N VAL A 19 -8.47 -3.90 9.27
CA VAL A 19 -7.66 -4.80 10.11
C VAL A 19 -8.52 -5.87 10.78
N GLY A 20 -9.60 -5.50 11.45
CA GLY A 20 -10.41 -6.45 12.22
C GLY A 20 -11.17 -7.44 11.34
N ARG A 21 -11.90 -6.92 10.36
CA ARG A 21 -12.85 -7.70 9.58
C ARG A 21 -12.26 -8.28 8.30
N LYS A 22 -11.31 -7.58 7.66
CA LYS A 22 -10.72 -8.00 6.39
C LYS A 22 -9.37 -8.72 6.53
N CYS A 23 -8.72 -8.59 7.68
CA CYS A 23 -7.43 -9.21 7.94
C CYS A 23 -7.51 -10.26 9.07
N LEU A 24 -7.84 -9.84 10.30
CA LEU A 24 -7.75 -10.75 11.45
C LEU A 24 -8.81 -11.86 11.43
N ARG A 25 -9.99 -11.59 10.86
CA ARG A 25 -11.11 -12.55 10.86
C ARG A 25 -10.82 -13.82 10.08
N ASP A 26 -10.08 -13.72 8.95
CA ASP A 26 -9.69 -14.85 8.10
C ASP A 26 -8.21 -15.23 8.28
N GLY A 27 -7.54 -14.67 9.30
CA GLY A 27 -6.11 -14.89 9.52
C GLY A 27 -5.22 -14.32 8.41
N GLY A 28 -5.71 -13.33 7.64
CA GLY A 28 -4.99 -12.68 6.56
C GLY A 28 -4.99 -13.44 5.24
N GLU A 29 -5.84 -14.45 5.07
CA GLU A 29 -5.88 -15.29 3.87
C GLU A 29 -6.18 -14.46 2.61
N GLY A 30 -7.24 -13.65 2.61
CA GLY A 30 -7.59 -12.82 1.47
C GLY A 30 -6.52 -11.77 1.12
N LEU A 31 -5.78 -11.28 2.11
CA LEU A 31 -4.66 -10.36 1.84
C LEU A 31 -3.44 -11.10 1.27
N ARG A 32 -3.18 -12.35 1.67
CA ARG A 32 -2.12 -13.17 1.06
C ARG A 32 -2.44 -13.51 -0.38
N GLU A 33 -3.68 -13.83 -0.71
CA GLU A 33 -4.13 -14.05 -2.09
C GLU A 33 -3.88 -12.80 -2.94
N LEU A 34 -4.28 -11.63 -2.45
CA LEU A 34 -4.04 -10.36 -3.13
C LEU A 34 -2.54 -10.09 -3.34
N LEU A 35 -1.72 -10.32 -2.31
CA LEU A 35 -0.27 -10.17 -2.41
C LEU A 35 0.36 -11.16 -3.40
N SER A 36 -0.18 -12.38 -3.51
CA SER A 36 0.24 -13.34 -4.53
C SER A 36 -0.01 -12.81 -5.95
N GLU A 37 -1.19 -12.26 -6.23
CA GLU A 37 -1.49 -11.65 -7.53
C GLU A 37 -0.57 -10.46 -7.86
N MET A 38 -0.23 -9.66 -6.85
CA MET A 38 0.70 -8.54 -7.00
C MET A 38 2.12 -9.04 -7.30
N THR A 39 2.55 -10.12 -6.62
CA THR A 39 3.84 -10.79 -6.85
C THR A 39 3.91 -11.35 -8.26
N ASP A 40 2.88 -12.06 -8.72
CA ASP A 40 2.81 -12.61 -10.08
C ASP A 40 2.96 -11.50 -11.14
N THR A 41 2.37 -10.32 -10.87
CA THR A 41 2.55 -9.15 -11.74
C THR A 41 4.00 -8.68 -11.75
N ALA A 42 4.66 -8.63 -10.59
CA ALA A 42 6.05 -8.19 -10.48
C ALA A 42 7.04 -9.18 -11.11
N GLU A 43 6.78 -10.48 -11.04
CA GLU A 43 7.67 -11.52 -11.54
C GLU A 43 7.51 -11.79 -13.05
N SER A 44 6.28 -11.67 -13.58
CA SER A 44 5.97 -12.03 -14.97
C SER A 44 6.11 -10.88 -15.96
N SER A 45 6.38 -9.66 -15.53
CA SER A 45 6.26 -8.45 -16.34
C SER A 45 7.60 -7.85 -16.74
N LEU A 46 8.48 -8.65 -17.35
CA LEU A 46 9.70 -8.12 -17.97
C LEU A 46 9.37 -7.49 -19.33
N SER A 47 9.92 -6.31 -19.58
CA SER A 47 9.79 -5.52 -20.81
C SER A 47 11.16 -5.06 -21.28
N ASP A 48 11.29 -4.68 -22.56
CA ASP A 48 12.51 -4.06 -23.07
C ASP A 48 12.73 -2.63 -22.52
N SER A 49 11.72 -2.06 -21.88
CA SER A 49 11.77 -0.73 -21.27
C SER A 49 12.38 -0.77 -19.88
N THR A 50 13.58 -0.22 -19.72
CA THR A 50 14.23 -0.04 -18.41
C THR A 50 13.33 0.73 -17.42
N GLN A 51 12.58 1.73 -17.91
CA GLN A 51 11.68 2.52 -17.07
C GLN A 51 10.56 1.64 -16.52
N VAL A 52 9.89 0.82 -17.35
CA VAL A 52 8.83 -0.08 -16.88
C VAL A 52 9.39 -1.13 -15.93
N ASN A 53 10.60 -1.67 -16.20
CA ASN A 53 11.24 -2.62 -15.29
C ASN A 53 11.51 -2.02 -13.90
N SER A 54 11.95 -0.75 -13.84
CA SER A 54 12.11 -0.06 -12.54
C SER A 54 10.78 0.12 -11.78
N LEU A 55 9.67 0.36 -12.50
CA LEU A 55 8.34 0.41 -11.87
C LEU A 55 7.91 -0.96 -11.32
N VAL A 56 8.21 -2.02 -12.05
CA VAL A 56 7.93 -3.41 -11.63
C VAL A 56 8.78 -3.80 -10.41
N GLU A 57 10.05 -3.42 -10.38
CA GLU A 57 10.92 -3.62 -9.21
C GLU A 57 10.38 -2.88 -7.96
N ALA A 58 9.93 -1.63 -8.12
CA ALA A 58 9.32 -0.87 -7.05
C ALA A 58 8.03 -1.53 -6.53
N LEU A 59 7.26 -2.22 -7.41
CA LEU A 59 6.12 -3.02 -6.99
C LEU A 59 6.54 -4.21 -6.12
N GLY A 60 7.59 -4.93 -6.50
CA GLY A 60 8.14 -6.03 -5.71
C GLY A 60 8.51 -5.58 -4.28
N ASN A 61 9.17 -4.42 -4.18
CA ASN A 61 9.50 -3.81 -2.89
C ASN A 61 8.25 -3.45 -2.07
N ALA A 62 7.20 -2.92 -2.70
CA ALA A 62 5.95 -2.60 -2.04
C ALA A 62 5.22 -3.85 -1.54
N VAL A 63 5.25 -4.94 -2.30
CA VAL A 63 4.71 -6.25 -1.89
C VAL A 63 5.44 -6.77 -0.66
N ALA A 64 6.78 -6.76 -0.64
CA ALA A 64 7.57 -7.17 0.51
C ALA A 64 7.21 -6.36 1.77
N GLN A 65 7.08 -5.05 1.66
CA GLN A 65 6.64 -4.18 2.77
C GLN A 65 5.24 -4.55 3.28
N CYS A 66 4.31 -4.89 2.39
CA CYS A 66 2.97 -5.34 2.78
C CYS A 66 3.00 -6.71 3.46
N GLN A 67 3.87 -7.63 3.03
CA GLN A 67 4.08 -8.93 3.68
C GLN A 67 4.60 -8.76 5.10
N ASP A 68 5.58 -7.89 5.30
CA ASP A 68 6.12 -7.56 6.62
C ASP A 68 5.05 -6.95 7.53
N GLY A 69 4.28 -5.99 7.00
CA GLY A 69 3.17 -5.36 7.71
C GLY A 69 2.07 -6.36 8.09
N LEU A 70 1.71 -7.26 7.19
CA LEU A 70 0.72 -8.32 7.45
C LEU A 70 1.22 -9.28 8.53
N ALA A 71 2.47 -9.73 8.42
CA ALA A 71 3.08 -10.62 9.42
C ALA A 71 3.08 -9.97 10.81
N HIS A 72 3.40 -8.66 10.88
CA HIS A 72 3.41 -7.92 12.14
C HIS A 72 2.02 -7.80 12.78
N VAL A 73 0.98 -7.48 11.98
CA VAL A 73 -0.41 -7.40 12.47
C VAL A 73 -0.90 -8.75 12.98
N LEU A 74 -0.59 -9.84 12.27
CA LEU A 74 -1.00 -11.19 12.67
C LEU A 74 -0.27 -11.69 13.92
N ALA A 75 0.97 -11.25 14.14
CA ALA A 75 1.74 -11.56 15.34
C ALA A 75 1.28 -10.76 16.56
N HIS A 76 0.65 -9.59 16.37
CA HIS A 76 0.25 -8.66 17.44
C HIS A 76 -1.22 -8.22 17.30
N PRO A 77 -2.19 -9.15 17.31
CA PRO A 77 -3.61 -8.83 17.13
C PRO A 77 -4.14 -7.90 18.23
N GLU A 78 -3.58 -7.95 19.44
CA GLU A 78 -3.91 -7.07 20.56
C GLU A 78 -3.56 -5.60 20.29
N LYS A 79 -2.57 -5.34 19.44
CA LYS A 79 -2.12 -3.99 19.04
C LYS A 79 -2.79 -3.49 17.75
N SER A 80 -3.72 -4.26 17.19
CA SER A 80 -4.32 -4.01 15.88
C SER A 80 -4.94 -2.62 15.73
N GLN A 81 -5.51 -2.06 16.80
CA GLN A 81 -6.11 -0.73 16.76
C GLN A 81 -5.07 0.38 16.49
N HIS A 82 -3.88 0.27 17.07
CA HIS A 82 -2.77 1.22 16.87
C HIS A 82 -2.12 1.07 15.50
N LEU A 83 -2.10 -0.16 14.98
CA LEU A 83 -1.51 -0.48 13.69
C LEU A 83 -2.43 -0.15 12.51
N ALA A 84 -3.74 -0.08 12.75
CA ALA A 84 -4.78 -0.09 11.73
C ALA A 84 -4.60 0.96 10.64
N TYR A 85 -4.35 2.22 11.01
CA TYR A 85 -4.23 3.31 10.03
C TYR A 85 -3.01 3.12 9.13
N ASN A 86 -1.84 2.86 9.71
CA ASN A 86 -0.61 2.67 8.95
C ASN A 86 -0.71 1.44 8.04
N PHE A 87 -1.29 0.35 8.53
CA PHE A 87 -1.52 -0.88 7.77
C PHE A 87 -2.46 -0.65 6.58
N MET A 88 -3.58 0.04 6.79
CA MET A 88 -4.50 0.38 5.70
C MET A 88 -3.85 1.28 4.65
N MET A 89 -3.05 2.28 5.07
CA MET A 89 -2.37 3.17 4.14
C MET A 89 -1.28 2.46 3.34
N LEU A 90 -0.52 1.57 3.99
CA LEU A 90 0.49 0.73 3.35
C LEU A 90 -0.13 -0.12 2.23
N PHE A 91 -1.19 -0.86 2.55
CA PHE A 91 -1.89 -1.68 1.55
C PHE A 91 -2.58 -0.83 0.48
N GLY A 92 -3.26 0.23 0.86
CA GLY A 92 -3.96 1.11 -0.08
C GLY A 92 -3.02 1.72 -1.13
N ASN A 93 -1.87 2.23 -0.71
CA ASN A 93 -0.86 2.75 -1.63
C ASN A 93 -0.30 1.66 -2.54
N SER A 94 0.00 0.48 -1.98
CA SER A 94 0.59 -0.63 -2.73
C SER A 94 -0.38 -1.18 -3.78
N VAL A 95 -1.65 -1.36 -3.43
CA VAL A 95 -2.70 -1.80 -4.37
C VAL A 95 -2.94 -0.76 -5.47
N ALA A 96 -3.01 0.52 -5.12
CA ALA A 96 -3.15 1.59 -6.10
C ALA A 96 -1.96 1.59 -7.07
N TYR A 97 -0.75 1.45 -6.55
CA TYR A 97 0.46 1.36 -7.36
C TYR A 97 0.49 0.12 -8.26
N TRP A 98 0.12 -1.05 -7.75
CA TRP A 98 -0.02 -2.27 -8.55
C TRP A 98 -0.92 -2.08 -9.76
N LEU A 99 -2.10 -1.47 -9.58
CA LEU A 99 -3.02 -1.19 -10.68
C LEU A 99 -2.39 -0.21 -11.70
N MET A 100 -1.64 0.77 -11.26
CA MET A 100 -0.92 1.69 -12.14
C MET A 100 0.22 1.01 -12.90
N VAL A 101 0.95 0.08 -12.26
CA VAL A 101 1.98 -0.73 -12.92
C VAL A 101 1.35 -1.60 -14.02
N LYS A 102 0.21 -2.24 -13.77
CA LYS A 102 -0.54 -2.98 -14.81
C LYS A 102 -0.90 -2.10 -16.02
N LEU A 103 -1.31 -0.86 -15.75
CA LEU A 103 -1.59 0.11 -16.82
C LEU A 103 -0.30 0.52 -17.56
N ALA A 104 0.82 0.71 -16.87
CA ALA A 104 2.10 1.05 -17.48
C ALA A 104 2.63 -0.09 -18.38
N ILE A 105 2.53 -1.35 -17.92
CA ILE A 105 2.88 -2.53 -18.69
C ILE A 105 2.02 -2.63 -19.96
N SER A 106 0.71 -2.44 -19.84
CA SER A 106 -0.19 -2.43 -20.98
C SER A 106 0.15 -1.30 -21.96
N ALA A 107 0.41 -0.09 -21.43
CA ALA A 107 0.81 1.06 -22.25
C ALA A 107 2.12 0.81 -23.01
N GLN A 108 3.10 0.18 -22.37
CA GLN A 108 4.36 -0.17 -23.00
C GLN A 108 4.16 -1.13 -24.19
N LYS A 109 3.32 -2.13 -24.06
CA LYS A 109 2.98 -3.06 -25.15
C LYS A 109 2.38 -2.34 -26.37
N HIS A 110 1.55 -1.32 -26.16
CA HIS A 110 1.02 -0.49 -27.23
C HIS A 110 2.11 0.32 -27.92
N ILE A 111 3.03 0.91 -27.15
CA ILE A 111 4.19 1.64 -27.72
C ILE A 111 5.06 0.71 -28.54
N GLU A 112 5.36 -0.49 -28.05
CA GLU A 112 6.17 -1.51 -28.75
C GLU A 112 5.49 -2.01 -30.04
N SER A 113 4.15 -2.02 -30.08
CA SER A 113 3.40 -2.32 -31.29
C SER A 113 3.35 -1.19 -32.32
N GLY A 114 4.00 -0.07 -32.03
CA GLY A 114 4.10 1.09 -32.92
C GLY A 114 2.99 2.14 -32.74
N ASP A 115 2.16 2.01 -31.70
CA ASP A 115 1.15 3.03 -31.38
C ASP A 115 1.82 4.28 -30.80
N GLN A 116 1.74 5.39 -31.54
CA GLN A 116 2.36 6.67 -31.18
C GLN A 116 1.44 7.58 -30.34
N ASN A 117 0.29 7.07 -29.86
CA ASN A 117 -0.61 7.84 -29.04
C ASN A 117 0.07 8.24 -27.71
N ARG A 118 0.19 9.54 -27.50
CA ARG A 118 0.80 10.14 -26.30
C ARG A 118 0.14 9.69 -24.99
N PHE A 119 -1.09 9.21 -25.04
CA PHE A 119 -1.80 8.65 -23.89
C PHE A 119 -0.99 7.55 -23.19
N TYR A 120 -0.35 6.65 -23.95
CA TYR A 120 0.40 5.54 -23.37
C TYR A 120 1.67 5.99 -22.66
N SER A 121 2.46 6.87 -23.26
CA SER A 121 3.64 7.42 -22.59
C SER A 121 3.28 8.21 -21.32
N GLN A 122 2.15 8.92 -21.31
CA GLN A 122 1.67 9.61 -20.12
C GLN A 122 1.26 8.66 -18.99
N LYS A 123 0.77 7.46 -19.29
CA LYS A 123 0.47 6.44 -18.25
C LYS A 123 1.74 5.99 -17.52
N ILE A 124 2.81 5.76 -18.25
CA ILE A 124 4.11 5.38 -17.66
C ILE A 124 4.64 6.51 -16.77
N VAL A 125 4.62 7.76 -17.28
CA VAL A 125 5.04 8.94 -16.49
C VAL A 125 4.19 9.14 -15.23
N THR A 126 2.88 8.92 -15.31
CA THR A 126 2.00 9.05 -14.14
C THR A 126 2.29 7.96 -13.10
N THR A 127 2.62 6.75 -13.54
CA THR A 127 3.01 5.65 -12.64
C THR A 127 4.33 5.96 -11.95
N ASP A 128 5.31 6.50 -12.67
CA ASP A 128 6.60 6.93 -12.13
C ASP A 128 6.43 8.06 -11.09
N PHE A 129 5.58 9.04 -11.40
CA PHE A 129 5.21 10.09 -10.45
C PHE A 129 4.60 9.50 -9.15
N PHE A 130 3.70 8.53 -9.26
CA PHE A 130 3.11 7.87 -8.10
C PHE A 130 4.18 7.14 -7.28
N ALA A 131 5.09 6.42 -7.93
CA ALA A 131 6.20 5.73 -7.26
C ALA A 131 7.05 6.70 -6.45
N SER A 132 7.43 7.82 -7.05
CA SER A 132 8.32 8.80 -6.43
C SER A 132 7.67 9.65 -5.34
N GLN A 133 6.36 9.94 -5.41
CA GLN A 133 5.68 10.90 -4.53
C GLN A 133 4.76 10.27 -3.49
N LEU A 134 4.24 9.08 -3.75
CA LEU A 134 3.25 8.44 -2.90
C LEU A 134 3.74 7.10 -2.34
N LEU A 135 4.28 6.23 -3.21
CA LEU A 135 4.70 4.89 -2.79
C LEU A 135 5.85 4.92 -1.77
N ASN A 136 6.75 5.89 -1.87
CA ASN A 136 7.85 6.07 -0.91
C ASN A 136 7.38 6.29 0.54
N ARG A 137 6.12 6.68 0.76
CA ARG A 137 5.51 6.81 2.09
C ARG A 137 5.31 5.45 2.78
N ASN A 138 5.31 4.36 2.02
CA ASN A 138 5.16 3.02 2.56
C ASN A 138 6.22 2.69 3.62
N ALA A 139 7.46 3.13 3.41
CA ALA A 139 8.53 2.97 4.40
C ALA A 139 8.19 3.64 5.74
N SER A 140 7.55 4.82 5.71
CA SER A 140 7.11 5.53 6.91
C SER A 140 5.94 4.81 7.59
N TYR A 141 4.96 4.31 6.81
CA TYR A 141 3.85 3.55 7.38
C TYR A 141 4.32 2.24 8.02
N LEU A 142 5.18 1.49 7.33
CA LEU A 142 5.76 0.26 7.87
C LEU A 142 6.61 0.56 9.11
N GLY A 143 7.47 1.58 9.04
CA GLY A 143 8.28 2.02 10.19
C GLY A 143 7.43 2.40 11.40
N GLY A 144 6.30 3.08 11.18
CA GLY A 144 5.36 3.41 12.25
C GLY A 144 4.59 2.21 12.81
N MET A 145 4.53 1.09 12.07
CA MET A 145 3.97 -0.17 12.59
C MET A 145 4.98 -0.95 13.41
N LEU A 146 6.24 -1.00 12.95
CA LEU A 146 7.30 -1.80 13.57
C LEU A 146 7.93 -1.15 14.81
N GLY A 147 7.81 0.17 14.94
CA GLY A 147 8.44 0.95 16.00
C GLY A 147 7.44 1.69 16.91
N GLY A 148 7.70 1.67 18.23
CA GLY A 148 7.24 2.76 19.09
C GLY A 148 5.85 2.68 19.71
N ILE A 149 5.14 1.56 19.66
CA ILE A 149 3.84 1.40 20.38
C ILE A 149 4.06 1.38 21.90
N GLU A 150 5.21 0.95 22.36
CA GLU A 150 5.58 0.85 23.79
C GLU A 150 5.46 2.19 24.53
N SER A 151 5.71 3.29 23.84
CA SER A 151 5.54 4.63 24.42
C SER A 151 4.08 4.95 24.79
N PHE A 152 3.11 4.41 24.02
CA PHE A 152 1.68 4.61 24.31
C PHE A 152 1.17 3.72 25.45
N GLU A 153 1.80 2.57 25.67
CA GLU A 153 1.43 1.64 26.77
C GLU A 153 1.74 2.25 28.15
N THR A 154 2.58 3.27 28.20
CA THR A 154 2.89 3.99 29.44
C THR A 154 1.84 5.02 29.85
N PHE A 155 0.95 5.42 28.94
CA PHE A 155 -0.10 6.38 29.24
C PHE A 155 -1.35 5.70 29.80
N SER A 156 -1.81 6.19 30.96
CA SER A 156 -3.12 5.81 31.49
C SER A 156 -4.18 6.81 31.05
N THR A 157 -5.45 6.41 31.12
CA THR A 157 -6.59 7.31 30.84
C THR A 157 -6.56 8.55 31.74
N GLU A 158 -6.03 8.43 32.96
CA GLU A 158 -5.90 9.52 33.93
C GLU A 158 -4.91 10.61 33.49
N ASP A 159 -3.90 10.26 32.68
CA ASP A 159 -2.89 11.21 32.21
C ASP A 159 -3.48 12.27 31.26
N PHE A 160 -4.60 11.95 30.60
CA PHE A 160 -5.30 12.87 29.71
C PHE A 160 -6.30 13.80 30.41
N TYR A 161 -6.63 13.54 31.67
CA TYR A 161 -7.62 14.33 32.44
C TYR A 161 -6.98 15.16 33.58
N ARG A 162 -5.68 15.10 33.75
CA ARG A 162 -4.93 15.94 34.66
C ARG A 162 -4.51 17.23 33.97
N SER A 163 -5.40 18.20 33.87
CA SER A 163 -5.09 19.60 33.52
C SER A 163 -5.43 20.49 34.69
#